data_21b6534e8e5ae36a9d8032f993395ad9
#
_entry.id   21b6534e8e5ae36a9d8032f993395ad9
#
_cell.length_a   1.000
_cell.length_b   1.000
_cell.length_c   1.000
_cell.angle_alpha   90.00
_cell.angle_beta   90.00
_cell.angle_gamma   90.00
#
_symmetry.space_group_name_H-M   'P 1'
#
loop_
_entity.id
_entity.type
_entity.pdbx_description
1 polymer ?
#
loop_
_entity_poly.entity_id
_entity_poly.type
_entity_poly.pdbx_seq_one_letter_code
_entity_poly.pdbx_strand_id
1 'polypeptide(L)'
;VKKRKEVFEHLDLYVCEAHRWEFKMKKFIVLLLSAVLLTGMSINVQAQPDYCLQKNTPFYQGLVDIGTHSLYVNMQGEGKPTIVFETGYSDTNDFWSVIQSNLKEEYATFSYDRAKLGKSEDNGLEKNVLQQVEELRALLHIKQVEAPYILVGHSAGAFIVKTFMALYPEEVAGVLLIDGTSEYQNEELLTLMPAFLQEDVKNSMTAEGDYKTLVKSGDIIKNLLADADISNIPITVLTATKPLGLDEVVPGLDAQITAKQIELQGRILTKTKYGSQILVDAGHYIYQEQPQLVIDSIRTLAER
;
A
#
# COMPACT_ATOMS: atom_id res chain seq x y z
N VAL A 1 -18.63 15.22 -7.16
CA VAL A 1 -17.75 16.10 -6.38
C VAL A 1 -18.37 16.47 -5.04
N LYS A 2 -19.67 16.90 -4.99
CA LYS A 2 -20.32 17.33 -3.74
C LYS A 2 -20.59 16.18 -2.75
N LYS A 3 -20.94 14.97 -3.21
CA LYS A 3 -21.11 13.77 -2.38
C LYS A 3 -19.79 13.18 -1.84
N ARG A 4 -18.66 13.42 -2.53
CA ARG A 4 -17.34 13.05 -2.05
C ARG A 4 -16.92 13.83 -0.79
N LYS A 5 -17.19 15.13 -0.75
CA LYS A 5 -16.88 15.96 0.41
C LYS A 5 -17.63 15.51 1.67
N GLU A 6 -18.88 15.08 1.57
CA GLU A 6 -19.70 14.69 2.73
C GLU A 6 -19.23 13.38 3.39
N VAL A 7 -18.67 12.42 2.62
CA VAL A 7 -18.10 11.17 3.17
C VAL A 7 -16.75 11.43 3.85
N PHE A 8 -15.95 12.34 3.29
CA PHE A 8 -14.64 12.68 3.85
C PHE A 8 -14.74 13.64 5.05
N GLU A 9 -15.71 14.56 5.06
CA GLU A 9 -15.99 15.41 6.23
C GLU A 9 -16.43 14.61 7.46
N HIS A 10 -17.02 13.42 7.28
CA HIS A 10 -17.33 12.52 8.40
C HIS A 10 -16.11 11.79 8.96
N LEU A 11 -15.12 11.47 8.14
CA LEU A 11 -13.87 10.83 8.58
C LEU A 11 -12.91 11.83 9.24
N ASP A 12 -12.78 13.03 8.68
CA ASP A 12 -12.06 14.14 9.31
C ASP A 12 -12.71 14.56 10.65
N LEU A 13 -14.02 14.39 10.82
CA LEU A 13 -14.73 14.62 12.07
C LEU A 13 -14.36 13.60 13.15
N TYR A 14 -14.07 12.34 12.82
CA TYR A 14 -13.63 11.33 13.79
C TYR A 14 -12.21 11.61 14.29
N VAL A 15 -11.29 12.01 13.42
CA VAL A 15 -9.93 12.42 13.80
C VAL A 15 -9.97 13.75 14.59
N CYS A 16 -10.82 14.68 14.18
CA CYS A 16 -11.01 15.96 14.85
C CYS A 16 -11.75 15.83 16.21
N GLU A 17 -12.65 14.85 16.35
CA GLU A 17 -13.30 14.55 17.64
C GLU A 17 -12.33 13.94 18.65
N ALA A 18 -11.40 13.09 18.24
CA ALA A 18 -10.34 12.60 19.12
C ALA A 18 -9.48 13.77 19.66
N HIS A 19 -9.06 14.71 18.82
CA HIS A 19 -8.37 15.92 19.24
C HIS A 19 -9.25 16.87 20.08
N ARG A 20 -10.55 16.92 19.83
CA ARG A 20 -11.51 17.72 20.61
C ARG A 20 -11.76 17.13 22.00
N TRP A 21 -11.69 15.80 22.14
CA TRP A 21 -11.71 15.10 23.43
C TRP A 21 -10.44 15.36 24.23
N GLU A 22 -9.26 15.34 23.61
CA GLU A 22 -8.01 15.69 24.28
C GLU A 22 -8.01 17.14 24.79
N PHE A 23 -8.53 18.07 24.00
CA PHE A 23 -8.60 19.47 24.41
C PHE A 23 -9.60 19.71 25.55
N LYS A 24 -10.73 18.98 25.57
CA LYS A 24 -11.69 19.00 26.68
C LYS A 24 -11.14 18.33 27.94
N MET A 25 -10.41 17.22 27.78
CA MET A 25 -9.73 16.54 28.89
C MET A 25 -8.64 17.42 29.50
N LYS A 26 -7.82 18.11 28.68
CA LYS A 26 -6.80 19.05 29.19
C LYS A 26 -7.42 20.19 30.00
N LYS A 27 -8.56 20.74 29.56
CA LYS A 27 -9.30 21.76 30.37
C LYS A 27 -9.88 21.18 31.68
N PHE A 28 -10.33 19.93 31.65
CA PHE A 28 -10.86 19.26 32.87
C PHE A 28 -9.74 18.93 33.86
N ILE A 29 -8.56 18.54 33.38
CA ILE A 29 -7.37 18.29 34.23
C ILE A 29 -6.86 19.60 34.85
N VAL A 30 -6.84 20.70 34.08
CA VAL A 30 -6.45 22.02 34.62
C VAL A 30 -7.44 22.50 35.72
N LEU A 31 -8.74 22.24 35.56
CA LEU A 31 -9.75 22.56 36.57
C LEU A 31 -9.64 21.66 37.82
N LEU A 32 -9.28 20.38 37.65
CA LEU A 32 -9.01 19.46 38.77
C LEU A 32 -7.73 19.84 39.51
N LEU A 33 -6.67 20.22 38.81
CA LEU A 33 -5.41 20.67 39.43
C LEU A 33 -5.59 21.96 40.23
N SER A 34 -6.44 22.88 39.76
CA SER A 34 -6.76 24.09 40.54
C SER A 34 -7.57 23.82 41.80
N ALA A 35 -8.39 22.76 41.80
CA ALA A 35 -9.15 22.34 43.01
C ALA A 35 -8.25 21.62 44.05
N VAL A 36 -7.23 20.88 43.56
CA VAL A 36 -6.28 20.14 44.43
C VAL A 36 -5.30 21.09 45.14
N LEU A 37 -4.91 22.18 44.49
CA LEU A 37 -4.07 23.22 45.12
C LEU A 37 -4.75 23.92 46.33
N LEU A 38 -6.09 23.88 46.42
CA LEU A 38 -6.86 24.44 47.51
C LEU A 38 -7.02 23.44 48.69
N THR A 39 -6.75 22.15 48.47
CA THR A 39 -6.98 21.12 49.52
C THR A 39 -5.69 20.52 50.11
N GLY A 40 -4.51 20.92 49.63
CA GLY A 40 -3.22 20.47 50.19
C GLY A 40 -2.94 18.97 50.03
N MET A 41 -3.66 18.25 49.16
CA MET A 41 -3.39 16.83 48.85
C MET A 41 -2.28 16.68 47.81
N SER A 42 -1.19 16.04 48.19
CA SER A 42 -0.12 15.65 47.24
C SER A 42 -0.57 14.48 46.38
N ILE A 43 -0.80 14.73 45.11
CA ILE A 43 -1.00 13.65 44.13
C ILE A 43 0.37 13.24 43.59
N ASN A 44 0.73 11.98 43.83
CA ASN A 44 1.92 11.40 43.22
C ASN A 44 1.57 11.04 41.77
N VAL A 45 1.78 11.99 40.85
CA VAL A 45 1.62 11.75 39.41
C VAL A 45 2.85 11.00 38.94
N GLN A 46 2.72 9.69 38.85
CA GLN A 46 3.69 8.87 38.14
C GLN A 46 3.61 9.29 36.67
N ALA A 47 4.70 9.86 36.14
CA ALA A 47 4.78 10.25 34.75
C ALA A 47 4.45 9.04 33.87
N GLN A 48 3.33 9.12 33.14
CA GLN A 48 3.10 8.18 32.05
C GLN A 48 4.20 8.36 31.02
N PRO A 49 4.71 7.26 30.44
CA PRO A 49 5.72 7.40 29.40
C PRO A 49 5.15 8.26 28.27
N ASP A 50 5.92 9.26 27.85
CA ASP A 50 5.62 10.13 26.72
C ASP A 50 5.41 9.30 25.46
N TYR A 51 4.16 9.04 25.09
CA TYR A 51 3.78 8.50 23.79
C TYR A 51 3.85 9.56 22.66
N CYS A 52 4.24 10.78 22.99
CA CYS A 52 4.48 11.84 22.02
C CYS A 52 5.96 12.02 21.78
N LEU A 53 6.36 11.87 20.50
CA LEU A 53 7.67 12.19 19.96
C LEU A 53 8.74 11.06 20.08
N GLN A 54 8.47 9.88 19.54
CA GLN A 54 9.58 9.13 18.98
C GLN A 54 9.99 9.85 17.67
N LYS A 55 11.04 10.68 17.76
CA LYS A 55 11.78 11.18 16.59
C LYS A 55 11.94 10.05 15.60
N ASN A 56 11.78 10.37 14.30
CA ASN A 56 12.11 9.46 13.20
C ASN A 56 13.36 8.66 13.55
N THR A 57 13.16 7.42 13.98
CA THR A 57 14.28 6.51 14.13
C THR A 57 14.53 5.95 12.73
N PRO A 58 15.77 6.05 12.21
CA PRO A 58 16.11 5.55 10.88
C PRO A 58 15.85 4.04 10.71
N PHE A 59 15.46 3.41 11.77
CA PHE A 59 15.13 2.00 11.82
C PHE A 59 13.98 1.77 12.81
N TYR A 60 12.91 1.10 12.34
CA TYR A 60 11.81 0.64 13.19
C TYR A 60 11.27 -0.68 12.67
N GLN A 61 11.19 -1.66 13.56
CA GLN A 61 10.50 -2.93 13.28
C GLN A 61 9.59 -3.25 14.46
N GLY A 62 8.30 -3.40 14.21
CA GLY A 62 7.34 -3.70 15.26
C GLY A 62 5.90 -3.46 14.88
N LEU A 63 5.01 -3.76 15.82
CA LEU A 63 3.58 -3.51 15.69
C LEU A 63 3.27 -2.03 15.96
N VAL A 64 2.44 -1.46 15.12
CA VAL A 64 1.90 -0.10 15.22
C VAL A 64 0.39 -0.20 15.37
N ASP A 65 -0.14 0.29 16.48
CA ASP A 65 -1.57 0.36 16.73
C ASP A 65 -2.18 1.50 15.90
N ILE A 66 -3.13 1.15 15.02
CA ILE A 66 -3.88 2.11 14.20
C ILE A 66 -5.24 2.46 14.78
N GLY A 67 -5.47 2.11 16.07
CA GLY A 67 -6.69 2.39 16.81
C GLY A 67 -7.76 1.30 16.75
N THR A 68 -7.70 0.40 15.78
CA THR A 68 -8.62 -0.74 15.63
C THR A 68 -7.91 -2.09 15.74
N HIS A 69 -6.65 -2.15 15.41
CA HIS A 69 -5.76 -3.31 15.47
C HIS A 69 -4.33 -2.85 15.20
N SER A 70 -3.36 -3.75 15.36
CA SER A 70 -1.95 -3.43 15.15
C SER A 70 -1.45 -4.05 13.85
N LEU A 71 -0.67 -3.28 13.09
CA LEU A 71 -0.01 -3.72 11.88
C LEU A 71 1.51 -3.71 12.07
N TYR A 72 2.17 -4.75 11.57
CA TYR A 72 3.62 -4.84 11.63
C TYR A 72 4.26 -3.98 10.56
N VAL A 73 5.20 -3.14 10.97
CA VAL A 73 5.92 -2.18 10.12
C VAL A 73 7.41 -2.46 10.17
N ASN A 74 8.07 -2.31 9.02
CA ASN A 74 9.52 -2.35 8.87
C ASN A 74 9.98 -1.08 8.13
N MET A 75 10.62 -0.17 8.87
CA MET A 75 11.20 1.06 8.34
C MET A 75 12.71 0.98 8.40
N GLN A 76 13.39 1.39 7.33
CA GLN A 76 14.85 1.43 7.26
C GLN A 76 15.31 2.68 6.50
N GLY A 77 16.47 3.20 6.88
CA GLY A 77 17.12 4.29 6.18
C GLY A 77 16.50 5.67 6.43
N GLU A 78 17.16 6.67 5.88
CA GLU A 78 16.76 8.08 5.89
C GLU A 78 16.85 8.65 4.48
N GLY A 79 16.17 9.75 4.23
CA GLY A 79 16.21 10.45 2.93
C GLY A 79 14.84 10.53 2.28
N LYS A 80 14.76 11.31 1.22
CA LYS A 80 13.53 11.58 0.46
C LYS A 80 13.77 11.39 -1.03
N PRO A 81 12.73 10.96 -1.76
CA PRO A 81 11.40 10.57 -1.28
C PRO A 81 11.42 9.26 -0.46
N THR A 82 10.42 9.03 0.40
CA THR A 82 10.27 7.73 1.06
C THR A 82 9.74 6.70 0.07
N ILE A 83 10.37 5.52 0.05
CA ILE A 83 9.94 4.38 -0.77
C ILE A 83 8.97 3.53 0.05
N VAL A 84 7.72 3.44 -0.39
CA VAL A 84 6.65 2.68 0.28
C VAL A 84 6.33 1.44 -0.53
N PHE A 85 6.40 0.28 0.12
CA PHE A 85 6.25 -1.03 -0.53
C PHE A 85 4.92 -1.69 -0.18
N GLU A 86 4.19 -2.12 -1.22
CA GLU A 86 3.01 -2.97 -1.15
C GLU A 86 3.29 -4.35 -1.71
N THR A 87 3.07 -5.36 -0.88
CA THR A 87 3.29 -6.77 -1.24
C THR A 87 2.17 -7.34 -2.10
N GLY A 88 2.46 -8.47 -2.73
CA GLY A 88 1.47 -9.28 -3.43
C GLY A 88 0.45 -9.92 -2.49
N TYR A 89 -0.40 -10.75 -3.07
CA TYR A 89 -1.39 -11.54 -2.36
C TYR A 89 -0.70 -12.52 -1.39
N SER A 90 -1.17 -12.58 -0.16
CA SER A 90 -0.62 -13.41 0.93
C SER A 90 0.86 -13.19 1.25
N ASP A 91 1.53 -12.26 0.59
CA ASP A 91 2.93 -11.93 0.84
C ASP A 91 3.10 -11.04 2.07
N THR A 92 4.29 -11.09 2.68
CA THR A 92 4.66 -10.29 3.84
C THR A 92 5.76 -9.27 3.50
N ASN A 93 5.98 -8.31 4.38
CA ASN A 93 7.03 -7.30 4.22
C ASN A 93 8.44 -7.89 4.03
N ASP A 94 8.69 -9.11 4.51
CA ASP A 94 10.00 -9.77 4.42
C ASP A 94 10.44 -9.98 2.95
N PHE A 95 9.52 -10.05 1.99
CA PHE A 95 9.83 -10.13 0.56
C PHE A 95 10.59 -8.91 0.03
N TRP A 96 10.48 -7.76 0.70
CA TRP A 96 11.19 -6.54 0.32
C TRP A 96 12.57 -6.40 0.96
N SER A 97 12.99 -7.33 1.81
CA SER A 97 14.20 -7.21 2.64
C SER A 97 15.48 -6.93 1.83
N VAL A 98 15.65 -7.60 0.69
CA VAL A 98 16.80 -7.38 -0.21
C VAL A 98 16.77 -5.98 -0.81
N ILE A 99 15.61 -5.55 -1.30
CA ILE A 99 15.44 -4.23 -1.94
C ILE A 99 15.63 -3.12 -0.90
N GLN A 100 14.98 -3.21 0.27
CA GLN A 100 15.14 -2.24 1.35
C GLN A 100 16.59 -2.13 1.83
N SER A 101 17.29 -3.28 2.00
CA SER A 101 18.69 -3.29 2.44
C SER A 101 19.63 -2.58 1.47
N ASN A 102 19.32 -2.57 0.17
CA ASN A 102 20.12 -1.88 -0.84
C ASN A 102 19.77 -0.38 -0.98
N LEU A 103 18.56 0.01 -0.59
CA LEU A 103 18.09 1.41 -0.73
C LEU A 103 18.27 2.24 0.54
N LYS A 104 18.38 1.62 1.71
CA LYS A 104 18.37 2.29 3.02
C LYS A 104 19.48 3.31 3.26
N GLU A 105 20.58 3.23 2.51
CA GLU A 105 21.69 4.19 2.62
C GLU A 105 21.40 5.48 1.83
N GLU A 106 20.40 5.47 0.95
CA GLU A 106 20.05 6.58 0.06
C GLU A 106 18.65 7.14 0.35
N TYR A 107 17.71 6.28 0.77
CA TYR A 107 16.30 6.61 0.94
C TYR A 107 15.72 6.03 2.24
N ALA A 108 14.77 6.74 2.80
CA ALA A 108 13.85 6.13 3.75
C ALA A 108 12.99 5.09 3.03
N THR A 109 12.83 3.91 3.65
CA THR A 109 12.03 2.81 3.10
C THR A 109 11.00 2.36 4.12
N PHE A 110 9.80 2.05 3.66
CA PHE A 110 8.66 1.64 4.47
C PHE A 110 8.00 0.42 3.86
N SER A 111 7.94 -0.68 4.60
CA SER A 111 7.12 -1.84 4.26
C SER A 111 6.31 -2.28 5.48
N TYR A 112 5.25 -3.02 5.28
CA TYR A 112 4.38 -3.47 6.36
C TYR A 112 3.66 -4.77 5.96
N ASP A 113 3.13 -5.46 6.95
CA ASP A 113 2.22 -6.57 6.73
C ASP A 113 0.78 -6.05 6.79
N ARG A 114 -0.03 -6.30 5.75
CA ARG A 114 -1.47 -6.00 5.81
C ARG A 114 -2.14 -6.82 6.90
N ALA A 115 -3.29 -6.39 7.37
CA ALA A 115 -4.08 -7.13 8.35
C ALA A 115 -4.28 -8.59 7.94
N LYS A 116 -4.18 -9.51 8.89
CA LYS A 116 -4.19 -10.98 8.74
C LYS A 116 -2.93 -11.60 8.14
N LEU A 117 -1.97 -10.80 7.65
CA LEU A 117 -0.76 -11.30 7.03
C LEU A 117 0.43 -11.17 7.99
N GLY A 118 1.38 -12.10 7.85
CA GLY A 118 2.65 -12.05 8.55
C GLY A 118 2.53 -11.89 10.06
N LYS A 119 3.02 -10.78 10.59
CA LYS A 119 3.04 -10.44 12.02
C LYS A 119 1.93 -9.46 12.44
N SER A 120 1.10 -9.02 11.49
CA SER A 120 -0.03 -8.12 11.74
C SER A 120 -1.23 -8.84 12.35
N GLU A 121 -1.96 -8.11 13.17
CA GLU A 121 -3.18 -8.64 13.79
C GLU A 121 -4.31 -8.80 12.77
N ASP A 122 -5.22 -9.74 13.08
CA ASP A 122 -6.50 -9.92 12.39
C ASP A 122 -7.62 -9.31 13.23
N ASN A 123 -8.29 -8.29 12.72
CA ASN A 123 -9.47 -7.73 13.38
C ASN A 123 -10.79 -8.40 12.97
N GLY A 124 -10.74 -9.50 12.22
CA GLY A 124 -11.89 -10.27 11.78
C GLY A 124 -12.72 -9.62 10.66
N LEU A 125 -12.30 -8.45 10.15
CA LEU A 125 -13.04 -7.72 9.12
C LEU A 125 -12.47 -8.00 7.72
N GLU A 126 -13.36 -8.23 6.76
CA GLU A 126 -12.99 -8.17 5.33
C GLU A 126 -12.85 -6.70 4.92
N LYS A 127 -11.73 -6.35 4.28
CA LYS A 127 -11.44 -4.97 3.87
C LYS A 127 -11.38 -4.84 2.36
N ASN A 128 -12.09 -3.87 1.83
CA ASN A 128 -11.90 -3.48 0.43
C ASN A 128 -10.61 -2.64 0.27
N VAL A 129 -10.26 -2.34 -0.97
CA VAL A 129 -9.05 -1.59 -1.29
C VAL A 129 -9.01 -0.19 -0.67
N LEU A 130 -10.15 0.48 -0.48
CA LEU A 130 -10.21 1.80 0.16
C LEU A 130 -9.79 1.71 1.63
N GLN A 131 -10.31 0.71 2.34
CA GLN A 131 -9.96 0.50 3.74
C GLN A 131 -8.48 0.13 3.92
N GLN A 132 -7.90 -0.64 2.98
CA GLN A 132 -6.46 -0.97 3.01
C GLN A 132 -5.59 0.27 2.74
N VAL A 133 -6.01 1.16 1.85
CA VAL A 133 -5.33 2.44 1.63
C VAL A 133 -5.39 3.34 2.87
N GLU A 134 -6.55 3.40 3.55
CA GLU A 134 -6.68 4.16 4.80
C GLU A 134 -5.80 3.58 5.92
N GLU A 135 -5.65 2.26 6.01
CA GLU A 135 -4.73 1.62 6.96
C GLU A 135 -3.27 1.97 6.67
N LEU A 136 -2.85 1.89 5.41
CA LEU A 136 -1.51 2.33 5.00
C LEU A 136 -1.30 3.81 5.35
N ARG A 137 -2.25 4.67 5.02
CA ARG A 137 -2.15 6.10 5.28
C ARG A 137 -2.12 6.41 6.78
N ALA A 138 -2.90 5.69 7.59
CA ALA A 138 -2.84 5.79 9.05
C ALA A 138 -1.45 5.40 9.60
N LEU A 139 -0.86 4.32 9.09
CA LEU A 139 0.50 3.91 9.46
C LEU A 139 1.53 4.99 9.13
N LEU A 140 1.50 5.53 7.89
CA LEU A 140 2.42 6.58 7.46
C LEU A 140 2.29 7.81 8.35
N HIS A 141 1.06 8.22 8.68
CA HIS A 141 0.80 9.35 9.56
C HIS A 141 1.28 9.10 11.01
N ILE A 142 0.95 7.94 11.61
CA ILE A 142 1.35 7.59 12.98
C ILE A 142 2.88 7.52 13.09
N LYS A 143 3.55 7.00 12.06
CA LYS A 143 5.02 6.93 11.99
C LYS A 143 5.67 8.24 11.53
N GLN A 144 4.87 9.29 11.28
CA GLN A 144 5.35 10.60 10.81
C GLN A 144 6.21 10.51 9.54
N VAL A 145 5.83 9.60 8.64
CA VAL A 145 6.44 9.46 7.33
C VAL A 145 5.87 10.53 6.41
N GLU A 146 6.71 11.46 6.00
CA GLU A 146 6.27 12.61 5.19
C GLU A 146 6.25 12.29 3.69
N ALA A 147 5.20 12.77 3.02
CA ALA A 147 5.11 12.78 1.56
C ALA A 147 6.13 13.77 0.93
N PRO A 148 6.42 13.66 -0.38
CA PRO A 148 5.84 12.70 -1.31
C PRO A 148 6.53 11.32 -1.27
N TYR A 149 5.81 10.29 -1.74
CA TYR A 149 6.25 8.89 -1.74
C TYR A 149 6.57 8.37 -3.15
N ILE A 150 7.54 7.47 -3.27
CA ILE A 150 7.58 6.50 -4.38
C ILE A 150 6.81 5.27 -3.90
N LEU A 151 5.71 4.96 -4.57
CA LEU A 151 4.90 3.78 -4.26
C LEU A 151 5.34 2.61 -5.12
N VAL A 152 5.66 1.48 -4.51
CA VAL A 152 6.08 0.25 -5.18
C VAL A 152 5.06 -0.83 -4.90
N GLY A 153 4.39 -1.35 -5.92
CA GLY A 153 3.37 -2.39 -5.77
C GLY A 153 3.67 -3.63 -6.59
N HIS A 154 3.73 -4.80 -5.94
CA HIS A 154 3.85 -6.10 -6.59
C HIS A 154 2.49 -6.78 -6.69
N SER A 155 2.18 -7.39 -7.85
CA SER A 155 0.99 -8.24 -8.00
C SER A 155 -0.29 -7.54 -7.52
N ALA A 156 -1.02 -8.13 -6.58
CA ALA A 156 -2.22 -7.56 -5.96
C ALA A 156 -1.97 -6.23 -5.22
N GLY A 157 -0.74 -5.98 -4.73
CA GLY A 157 -0.35 -4.69 -4.14
C GLY A 157 -0.50 -3.51 -5.11
N ALA A 158 -0.48 -3.76 -6.42
CA ALA A 158 -0.76 -2.75 -7.44
C ALA A 158 -2.18 -2.15 -7.30
N PHE A 159 -3.15 -2.85 -6.73
CA PHE A 159 -4.49 -2.32 -6.47
C PHE A 159 -4.43 -1.22 -5.41
N ILE A 160 -3.71 -1.47 -4.32
CA ILE A 160 -3.56 -0.51 -3.22
C ILE A 160 -2.79 0.72 -3.70
N VAL A 161 -1.66 0.52 -4.40
CA VAL A 161 -0.84 1.60 -4.97
C VAL A 161 -1.64 2.47 -5.94
N LYS A 162 -2.37 1.87 -6.88
CA LYS A 162 -3.21 2.61 -7.83
C LYS A 162 -4.34 3.37 -7.15
N THR A 163 -4.94 2.78 -6.11
CA THR A 163 -5.99 3.43 -5.33
C THR A 163 -5.44 4.61 -4.53
N PHE A 164 -4.30 4.42 -3.86
CA PHE A 164 -3.61 5.50 -3.14
C PHE A 164 -3.29 6.67 -4.08
N MET A 165 -2.64 6.38 -5.21
CA MET A 165 -2.29 7.38 -6.23
C MET A 165 -3.52 8.13 -6.76
N ALA A 166 -4.65 7.44 -6.95
CA ALA A 166 -5.87 8.08 -7.45
C ALA A 166 -6.56 8.97 -6.40
N LEU A 167 -6.45 8.61 -5.11
CA LEU A 167 -7.07 9.38 -4.01
C LEU A 167 -6.20 10.54 -3.54
N TYR A 168 -4.88 10.37 -3.53
CA TYR A 168 -3.89 11.30 -2.97
C TYR A 168 -2.74 11.58 -3.95
N PRO A 169 -3.03 12.04 -5.18
CA PRO A 169 -2.00 12.24 -6.21
C PRO A 169 -0.91 13.22 -5.79
N GLU A 170 -1.23 14.19 -4.93
CA GLU A 170 -0.27 15.18 -4.40
C GLU A 170 0.73 14.58 -3.40
N GLU A 171 0.45 13.41 -2.84
CA GLU A 171 1.35 12.70 -1.94
C GLU A 171 2.31 11.74 -2.69
N VAL A 172 2.21 11.62 -4.04
CA VAL A 172 2.93 10.63 -4.84
C VAL A 172 3.95 11.29 -5.77
N ALA A 173 5.23 11.02 -5.57
CA ALA A 173 6.33 11.44 -6.45
C ALA A 173 6.50 10.50 -7.66
N GLY A 174 6.15 9.22 -7.53
CA GLY A 174 6.25 8.26 -8.62
C GLY A 174 5.71 6.89 -8.22
N VAL A 175 5.51 6.02 -9.21
CA VAL A 175 4.94 4.68 -9.02
C VAL A 175 5.75 3.64 -9.79
N LEU A 176 6.11 2.54 -9.10
CA LEU A 176 6.66 1.33 -9.71
C LEU A 176 5.66 0.18 -9.52
N LEU A 177 5.15 -0.36 -10.62
CA LEU A 177 4.31 -1.55 -10.62
C LEU A 177 5.13 -2.75 -11.10
N ILE A 178 5.26 -3.77 -10.27
CA ILE A 178 6.06 -4.97 -10.53
C ILE A 178 5.10 -6.13 -10.77
N ASP A 179 4.97 -6.54 -12.00
CA ASP A 179 4.00 -7.55 -12.49
C ASP A 179 2.62 -7.36 -11.86
N GLY A 180 2.19 -6.10 -11.83
CA GLY A 180 1.04 -5.63 -11.06
C GLY A 180 -0.28 -6.06 -11.66
N THR A 181 -1.19 -6.53 -10.81
CA THR A 181 -2.54 -6.93 -11.21
C THR A 181 -3.31 -5.74 -11.81
N SER A 182 -3.86 -5.94 -13.01
CA SER A 182 -4.75 -4.97 -13.63
C SER A 182 -6.16 -5.08 -13.07
N GLU A 183 -6.83 -3.95 -12.89
CA GLU A 183 -8.25 -3.87 -12.51
C GLU A 183 -9.21 -4.50 -13.53
N TYR A 184 -8.72 -4.78 -14.75
CA TYR A 184 -9.43 -5.49 -15.82
C TYR A 184 -9.12 -6.99 -15.88
N GLN A 185 -8.20 -7.49 -15.03
CA GLN A 185 -7.67 -8.85 -15.14
C GLN A 185 -8.77 -9.92 -15.09
N ASN A 186 -9.73 -9.79 -14.19
CA ASN A 186 -10.81 -10.78 -14.05
C ASN A 186 -11.78 -10.76 -15.23
N GLU A 187 -11.95 -9.61 -15.88
CA GLU A 187 -12.87 -9.48 -17.02
C GLU A 187 -12.21 -9.94 -18.34
N GLU A 188 -10.93 -9.67 -18.51
CA GLU A 188 -10.28 -9.86 -19.79
C GLU A 188 -9.24 -10.99 -19.81
N LEU A 189 -8.41 -11.12 -18.77
CA LEU A 189 -7.38 -12.15 -18.73
C LEU A 189 -7.95 -13.54 -18.43
N LEU A 190 -8.79 -13.64 -17.40
CA LEU A 190 -9.38 -14.94 -17.03
C LEU A 190 -10.27 -15.52 -18.13
N THR A 191 -10.91 -14.67 -18.93
CA THR A 191 -11.79 -15.13 -20.01
C THR A 191 -11.04 -15.83 -21.15
N LEU A 192 -9.73 -15.63 -21.26
CA LEU A 192 -8.88 -16.36 -22.23
C LEU A 192 -8.65 -17.81 -21.80
N MET A 193 -8.81 -18.11 -20.52
CA MET A 193 -8.61 -19.45 -19.97
C MET A 193 -9.83 -20.34 -20.17
N PRO A 194 -9.68 -21.64 -20.44
CA PRO A 194 -10.77 -22.60 -20.36
C PRO A 194 -11.46 -22.58 -18.99
N ALA A 195 -12.77 -22.89 -18.95
CA ALA A 195 -13.58 -22.78 -17.75
C ALA A 195 -13.01 -23.55 -16.53
N PHE A 196 -12.43 -24.73 -16.75
CA PHE A 196 -11.81 -25.52 -15.70
C PHE A 196 -10.58 -24.84 -15.09
N LEU A 197 -9.74 -24.19 -15.89
CA LEU A 197 -8.60 -23.39 -15.39
C LEU A 197 -9.07 -22.13 -14.67
N GLN A 198 -10.14 -21.49 -15.14
CA GLN A 198 -10.70 -20.32 -14.44
C GLN A 198 -11.17 -20.69 -13.03
N GLU A 199 -11.81 -21.86 -12.87
CA GLU A 199 -12.30 -22.34 -11.59
C GLU A 199 -11.14 -22.68 -10.65
N ASP A 200 -10.12 -23.37 -11.13
CA ASP A 200 -8.92 -23.71 -10.36
C ASP A 200 -8.17 -22.44 -9.88
N VAL A 201 -7.98 -21.47 -10.77
CA VAL A 201 -7.38 -20.19 -10.42
C VAL A 201 -8.21 -19.45 -9.37
N LYS A 202 -9.53 -19.36 -9.54
CA LYS A 202 -10.42 -18.73 -8.54
C LYS A 202 -10.35 -19.43 -7.19
N ASN A 203 -10.36 -20.77 -7.18
CA ASN A 203 -10.33 -21.57 -5.97
C ASN A 203 -8.98 -21.41 -5.24
N SER A 204 -7.86 -21.46 -5.95
CA SER A 204 -6.54 -21.24 -5.35
C SER A 204 -6.40 -19.83 -4.72
N MET A 205 -6.95 -18.84 -5.38
CA MET A 205 -6.90 -17.44 -4.94
C MET A 205 -7.90 -17.13 -3.81
N THR A 206 -9.00 -17.89 -3.68
CA THR A 206 -10.00 -17.68 -2.61
C THR A 206 -9.71 -18.46 -1.35
N ALA A 207 -8.79 -19.43 -1.40
CA ALA A 207 -8.49 -20.32 -0.27
C ALA A 207 -7.75 -19.60 0.86
N GLU A 208 -7.00 -18.54 0.56
CA GLU A 208 -6.12 -17.86 1.52
C GLU A 208 -6.14 -16.35 1.35
N GLY A 209 -5.93 -15.62 2.45
CA GLY A 209 -5.59 -14.20 2.49
C GLY A 209 -6.70 -13.21 2.09
N ASP A 210 -6.28 -12.10 1.53
CA ASP A 210 -7.10 -10.91 1.22
C ASP A 210 -7.56 -10.80 -0.25
N TYR A 211 -7.28 -11.82 -1.08
CA TYR A 211 -7.56 -11.79 -2.52
C TYR A 211 -9.02 -11.54 -2.87
N LYS A 212 -9.94 -12.18 -2.16
CA LYS A 212 -11.38 -12.05 -2.42
C LYS A 212 -11.88 -10.61 -2.36
N THR A 213 -11.32 -9.84 -1.44
CA THR A 213 -11.63 -8.42 -1.26
C THR A 213 -10.92 -7.55 -2.28
N LEU A 214 -9.68 -7.87 -2.63
CA LEU A 214 -8.92 -7.14 -3.65
C LEU A 214 -9.53 -7.30 -5.04
N VAL A 215 -9.93 -8.51 -5.43
CA VAL A 215 -10.61 -8.75 -6.72
C VAL A 215 -11.89 -7.95 -6.87
N LYS A 216 -12.71 -7.87 -5.81
CA LYS A 216 -13.93 -7.06 -5.81
C LYS A 216 -13.66 -5.56 -5.93
N SER A 217 -12.43 -5.15 -5.73
CA SER A 217 -12.02 -3.74 -5.80
C SER A 217 -11.76 -3.23 -7.23
N GLY A 218 -11.75 -4.11 -8.24
CA GLY A 218 -11.49 -3.71 -9.63
C GLY A 218 -12.36 -2.57 -10.12
N ASP A 219 -13.68 -2.63 -9.89
CA ASP A 219 -14.62 -1.57 -10.30
C ASP A 219 -14.40 -0.27 -9.52
N ILE A 220 -14.03 -0.37 -8.25
CA ILE A 220 -13.69 0.81 -7.43
C ILE A 220 -12.48 1.51 -8.07
N ILE A 221 -11.43 0.76 -8.40
CA ILE A 221 -10.19 1.30 -8.99
C ILE A 221 -10.45 1.92 -10.35
N LYS A 222 -11.23 1.25 -11.23
CA LYS A 222 -11.61 1.79 -12.55
C LYS A 222 -12.26 3.16 -12.41
N ASN A 223 -13.24 3.29 -11.52
CA ASN A 223 -13.95 4.53 -11.28
C ASN A 223 -13.05 5.63 -10.72
N LEU A 224 -12.19 5.30 -9.75
CA LEU A 224 -11.24 6.26 -9.17
C LEU A 224 -10.25 6.77 -10.23
N LEU A 225 -9.65 5.85 -10.99
CA LEU A 225 -8.71 6.21 -12.05
C LEU A 225 -9.35 6.97 -13.20
N ALA A 226 -10.66 6.79 -13.46
CA ALA A 226 -11.37 7.57 -14.47
C ALA A 226 -11.42 9.06 -14.13
N ASP A 227 -11.56 9.39 -12.85
CA ASP A 227 -11.74 10.75 -12.34
C ASP A 227 -10.44 11.41 -11.84
N ALA A 228 -9.38 10.62 -11.58
CA ALA A 228 -8.13 11.14 -10.99
C ALA A 228 -7.26 11.83 -12.04
N ASP A 229 -6.66 12.97 -11.68
CA ASP A 229 -5.60 13.58 -12.47
C ASP A 229 -4.22 13.07 -11.97
N ILE A 230 -3.75 12.03 -12.63
CA ILE A 230 -2.42 11.45 -12.41
C ILE A 230 -1.45 11.75 -13.56
N SER A 231 -1.81 12.71 -14.41
CA SER A 231 -1.11 13.00 -15.68
C SER A 231 0.37 13.40 -15.50
N ASN A 232 0.75 13.89 -14.34
CA ASN A 232 2.11 14.32 -14.04
C ASN A 232 2.90 13.34 -13.14
N ILE A 233 2.30 12.23 -12.71
CA ILE A 233 2.98 11.23 -11.88
C ILE A 233 3.78 10.28 -12.78
N PRO A 234 5.11 10.15 -12.59
CA PRO A 234 5.92 9.16 -13.30
C PRO A 234 5.49 7.74 -12.90
N ILE A 235 5.24 6.88 -13.90
CA ILE A 235 4.83 5.49 -13.67
C ILE A 235 5.74 4.57 -14.48
N THR A 236 6.40 3.64 -13.79
CA THR A 236 7.14 2.54 -14.42
C THR A 236 6.42 1.22 -14.14
N VAL A 237 6.25 0.42 -15.19
CA VAL A 237 5.66 -0.92 -15.12
C VAL A 237 6.70 -1.94 -15.53
N LEU A 238 7.02 -2.89 -14.65
CA LEU A 238 7.83 -4.06 -14.97
C LEU A 238 6.87 -5.23 -15.18
N THR A 239 6.88 -5.81 -16.38
CA THR A 239 5.98 -6.91 -16.75
C THR A 239 6.79 -8.19 -16.97
N ALA A 240 6.48 -9.24 -16.21
CA ALA A 240 7.08 -10.56 -16.36
C ALA A 240 6.67 -11.20 -17.69
N THR A 241 7.61 -11.88 -18.35
CA THR A 241 7.37 -12.50 -19.67
C THR A 241 7.71 -13.98 -19.74
N LYS A 242 8.23 -14.58 -18.67
CA LYS A 242 8.44 -16.03 -18.64
C LYS A 242 7.10 -16.76 -18.72
N PRO A 243 7.03 -17.85 -19.51
CA PRO A 243 5.83 -18.68 -19.61
C PRO A 243 5.37 -19.21 -18.27
N LEU A 244 4.06 -19.31 -18.08
CA LEU A 244 3.42 -19.87 -16.88
C LEU A 244 3.34 -21.40 -16.89
N GLY A 245 3.70 -22.04 -18.03
CA GLY A 245 3.58 -23.49 -18.24
C GLY A 245 2.17 -23.94 -18.63
N LEU A 246 1.31 -23.03 -19.03
CA LEU A 246 -0.07 -23.33 -19.44
C LEU A 246 -0.14 -24.04 -20.80
N ASP A 247 0.89 -23.93 -21.61
CA ASP A 247 0.99 -24.61 -22.93
C ASP A 247 1.04 -26.14 -22.80
N GLU A 248 1.44 -26.67 -21.64
CA GLU A 248 1.37 -28.10 -21.33
C GLU A 248 -0.09 -28.61 -21.24
N VAL A 249 -1.02 -27.72 -20.90
CA VAL A 249 -2.45 -28.01 -20.74
C VAL A 249 -3.24 -27.54 -21.96
N VAL A 250 -2.95 -26.34 -22.45
CA VAL A 250 -3.62 -25.72 -23.61
C VAL A 250 -2.59 -25.08 -24.52
N PRO A 251 -2.25 -25.70 -25.64
CA PRO A 251 -1.23 -25.20 -26.57
C PRO A 251 -1.50 -23.76 -27.02
N GLY A 252 -0.50 -22.90 -26.92
CA GLY A 252 -0.55 -21.48 -27.31
C GLY A 252 -1.18 -20.56 -26.27
N LEU A 253 -1.57 -21.06 -25.09
CA LEU A 253 -2.21 -20.26 -24.05
C LEU A 253 -1.21 -19.32 -23.36
N ASP A 254 0.03 -19.77 -23.10
CA ASP A 254 1.08 -18.92 -22.48
C ASP A 254 1.30 -17.63 -23.27
N ALA A 255 1.43 -17.72 -24.58
CA ALA A 255 1.62 -16.56 -25.44
C ALA A 255 0.42 -15.60 -25.41
N GLN A 256 -0.80 -16.13 -25.40
CA GLN A 256 -2.03 -15.32 -25.34
C GLN A 256 -2.15 -14.61 -23.98
N ILE A 257 -1.90 -15.31 -22.88
CA ILE A 257 -1.95 -14.75 -21.51
C ILE A 257 -0.87 -13.68 -21.35
N THR A 258 0.37 -13.96 -21.76
CA THR A 258 1.48 -13.00 -21.67
C THR A 258 1.18 -11.72 -22.48
N ALA A 259 0.71 -11.86 -23.72
CA ALA A 259 0.35 -10.70 -24.56
C ALA A 259 -0.76 -9.86 -23.92
N LYS A 260 -1.79 -10.50 -23.37
CA LYS A 260 -2.89 -9.81 -22.70
C LYS A 260 -2.42 -9.15 -21.38
N GLN A 261 -1.54 -9.80 -20.64
CA GLN A 261 -0.97 -9.25 -19.39
C GLN A 261 -0.14 -7.99 -19.68
N ILE A 262 0.70 -8.02 -20.72
CA ILE A 262 1.45 -6.83 -21.17
C ILE A 262 0.49 -5.68 -21.50
N GLU A 263 -0.55 -5.94 -22.27
CA GLU A 263 -1.56 -4.93 -22.63
C GLU A 263 -2.24 -4.36 -21.38
N LEU A 264 -2.76 -5.23 -20.51
CA LEU A 264 -3.53 -4.82 -19.34
C LEU A 264 -2.70 -4.03 -18.33
N GLN A 265 -1.48 -4.46 -18.05
CA GLN A 265 -0.56 -3.76 -17.14
C GLN A 265 -0.14 -2.41 -17.70
N GLY A 266 0.03 -2.32 -19.04
CA GLY A 266 0.40 -1.08 -19.72
C GLY A 266 -0.71 -0.04 -19.80
N ARG A 267 -1.99 -0.38 -19.59
CA ARG A 267 -3.12 0.56 -19.73
C ARG A 267 -3.02 1.78 -18.81
N ILE A 268 -2.47 1.65 -17.61
CA ILE A 268 -2.29 2.77 -16.68
C ILE A 268 -1.41 3.88 -17.28
N LEU A 269 -0.47 3.52 -18.16
CA LEU A 269 0.47 4.46 -18.79
C LEU A 269 -0.21 5.45 -19.72
N THR A 270 -1.40 5.14 -20.22
CA THR A 270 -2.21 6.08 -21.03
C THR A 270 -2.69 7.30 -20.24
N LYS A 271 -2.59 7.26 -18.91
CA LYS A 271 -3.07 8.31 -18.01
C LYS A 271 -1.97 9.23 -17.50
N THR A 272 -0.71 8.95 -17.83
CA THR A 272 0.44 9.77 -17.43
C THR A 272 1.27 10.20 -18.65
N LYS A 273 1.92 11.36 -18.54
CA LYS A 273 2.89 11.86 -19.54
C LYS A 273 4.28 11.19 -19.42
N TYR A 274 4.53 10.56 -18.27
CA TYR A 274 5.85 10.04 -17.91
C TYR A 274 5.79 8.55 -17.62
N GLY A 275 5.14 7.80 -18.52
CA GLY A 275 4.97 6.36 -18.43
C GLY A 275 6.05 5.56 -19.13
N SER A 276 6.47 4.43 -18.55
CA SER A 276 7.33 3.44 -19.20
C SER A 276 6.92 2.03 -18.82
N GLN A 277 6.99 1.09 -19.78
CA GLN A 277 6.83 -0.33 -19.54
C GLN A 277 8.08 -1.07 -19.97
N ILE A 278 8.59 -1.90 -19.09
CA ILE A 278 9.77 -2.75 -19.33
C ILE A 278 9.31 -4.20 -19.27
N LEU A 279 9.53 -4.92 -20.38
CA LEU A 279 9.28 -6.36 -20.44
C LEU A 279 10.50 -7.09 -19.88
N VAL A 280 10.28 -7.92 -18.88
CA VAL A 280 11.35 -8.54 -18.10
C VAL A 280 11.32 -10.05 -18.29
N ASP A 281 12.43 -10.62 -18.75
CA ASP A 281 12.60 -12.07 -18.80
C ASP A 281 12.78 -12.63 -17.39
N ALA A 282 11.67 -12.69 -16.67
CA ALA A 282 11.55 -13.19 -15.30
C ALA A 282 10.14 -13.76 -15.09
N GLY A 283 9.98 -14.56 -14.04
CA GLY A 283 8.68 -14.97 -13.53
C GLY A 283 8.02 -13.86 -12.71
N HIS A 284 6.90 -14.19 -12.08
CA HIS A 284 6.05 -13.27 -11.33
C HIS A 284 6.79 -12.47 -10.23
N TYR A 285 7.79 -13.07 -9.60
CA TYR A 285 8.60 -12.44 -8.54
C TYR A 285 9.86 -11.77 -9.11
N ILE A 286 9.68 -10.77 -10.00
CA ILE A 286 10.78 -10.04 -10.67
C ILE A 286 11.82 -9.54 -9.66
N TYR A 287 11.40 -9.04 -8.51
CA TYR A 287 12.31 -8.50 -7.48
C TYR A 287 13.20 -9.56 -6.82
N GLN A 288 12.87 -10.85 -6.94
CA GLN A 288 13.73 -11.95 -6.49
C GLN A 288 14.72 -12.37 -7.56
N GLU A 289 14.28 -12.43 -8.83
CA GLU A 289 15.11 -12.86 -9.95
C GLU A 289 16.02 -11.73 -10.46
N GLN A 290 15.52 -10.50 -10.46
CA GLN A 290 16.22 -9.32 -10.98
C GLN A 290 16.15 -8.14 -9.99
N PRO A 291 16.67 -8.28 -8.76
CA PRO A 291 16.56 -7.23 -7.74
C PRO A 291 17.21 -5.92 -8.16
N GLN A 292 18.32 -5.97 -8.92
CA GLN A 292 19.01 -4.76 -9.38
C GLN A 292 18.15 -3.92 -10.33
N LEU A 293 17.39 -4.56 -11.24
CA LEU A 293 16.46 -3.85 -12.12
C LEU A 293 15.39 -3.08 -11.31
N VAL A 294 14.87 -3.68 -10.25
CA VAL A 294 13.89 -3.05 -9.38
C VAL A 294 14.50 -1.86 -8.65
N ILE A 295 15.70 -2.03 -8.07
CA ILE A 295 16.44 -0.98 -7.38
C ILE A 295 16.71 0.21 -8.31
N ASP A 296 17.21 -0.05 -9.53
CA ASP A 296 17.52 0.99 -10.49
C ASP A 296 16.27 1.70 -11.03
N SER A 297 15.15 0.98 -11.13
CA SER A 297 13.87 1.58 -11.49
C SER A 297 13.36 2.53 -10.40
N ILE A 298 13.51 2.15 -9.12
CA ILE A 298 13.17 3.02 -7.97
C ILE A 298 14.05 4.28 -7.97
N ARG A 299 15.36 4.13 -8.13
CA ARG A 299 16.29 5.28 -8.21
C ARG A 299 15.92 6.24 -9.33
N THR A 300 15.63 5.69 -10.53
CA THR A 300 15.21 6.48 -11.69
C THR A 300 13.93 7.29 -11.42
N LEU A 301 13.00 6.75 -10.65
CA LEU A 301 11.78 7.46 -10.24
C LEU A 301 12.08 8.53 -9.17
N ALA A 302 12.99 8.25 -8.25
CA ALA A 302 13.35 9.16 -7.16
C ALA A 302 14.17 10.39 -7.61
N GLU A 303 14.85 10.30 -8.77
CA GLU A 303 15.66 11.39 -9.37
C GLU A 303 14.85 12.38 -10.22
N ARG A 304 13.55 12.13 -10.43
CA ARG A 304 12.67 12.98 -11.24
C ARG A 304 11.98 14.06 -10.43
#